data_c3cd9639fe11787159a43112c2a9605b
#
_entry.id   c3cd9639fe11787159a43112c2a9605b
#
_cell.length_a   1.000
_cell.length_b   1.000
_cell.length_c   1.000
_cell.angle_alpha   90.00
_cell.angle_beta   90.00
_cell.angle_gamma   90.00
#
_symmetry.space_group_name_H-M   'P 1'
#
loop_
_entity.id
_entity.type
_entity.pdbx_description
1 polymer ?
#
loop_
_entity_poly.entity_id
_entity_poly.type
_entity_poly.pdbx_seq_one_letter_code
_entity_poly.pdbx_strand_id
1 'polypeptide(L)'
;MKNGTYDRSFWWEAANMHVVIVGAGSVGRSIATNLEDSHDVVVIDQDPDLVEELNYTLNVLALEGDGTDIATLRAADVGDAGLVIACTDDDEVNLVISGAAKTLSDAFTIARVRRRTLLETWEGAEGAFGVDFMVCTDLLAAQAVFRISGLPAAQDVDMFAGGLIRMAEFEIGSDSPIANLTVQDADQ
;
A
#
# COMPACT_ATOMS: atom_id res chain seq x y z
N MET A 1 19.79 16.15 -2.37
CA MET A 1 18.95 15.19 -3.11
C MET A 1 19.79 13.94 -3.36
N LYS A 2 19.73 12.97 -2.46
CA LYS A 2 20.22 11.61 -2.73
C LYS A 2 18.98 10.76 -2.96
N ASN A 3 18.71 10.43 -4.23
CA ASN A 3 17.79 9.36 -4.59
C ASN A 3 18.37 8.08 -3.99
N GLY A 4 17.90 7.70 -2.81
CA GLY A 4 18.04 6.35 -2.32
C GLY A 4 17.25 5.46 -3.27
N THR A 5 17.91 4.92 -4.26
CA THR A 5 17.42 3.78 -5.03
C THR A 5 17.34 2.62 -4.03
N TYR A 6 16.21 2.50 -3.33
CA TYR A 6 15.85 1.22 -2.74
C TYR A 6 15.77 0.25 -3.91
N ASP A 7 16.63 -0.73 -3.90
CA ASP A 7 16.54 -1.84 -4.86
C ASP A 7 15.23 -2.59 -4.60
N ARG A 8 14.19 -2.21 -5.33
CA ARG A 8 12.83 -2.74 -5.20
C ARG A 8 12.75 -4.23 -5.59
N SER A 9 13.77 -4.75 -6.27
CA SER A 9 13.80 -6.15 -6.72
C SER A 9 14.00 -7.15 -5.58
N PHE A 10 14.61 -6.72 -4.46
CA PHE A 10 14.97 -7.63 -3.36
C PHE A 10 13.77 -8.04 -2.48
N TRP A 11 12.76 -7.16 -2.33
CA TRP A 11 11.64 -7.39 -1.39
C TRP A 11 10.46 -8.12 -2.02
N TRP A 12 10.28 -8.01 -3.33
CA TRP A 12 9.13 -8.55 -4.04
C TRP A 12 9.31 -10.02 -4.50
N GLU A 13 10.55 -10.48 -4.58
CA GLU A 13 10.89 -11.86 -5.01
C GLU A 13 11.08 -12.84 -3.86
N ALA A 14 11.01 -12.40 -2.59
CA ALA A 14 11.05 -13.29 -1.44
C ALA A 14 9.72 -14.06 -1.34
N ALA A 15 9.67 -15.23 -1.92
CA ALA A 15 8.56 -16.15 -1.75
C ALA A 15 8.36 -16.44 -0.25
N ASN A 16 7.09 -16.31 0.23
CA ASN A 16 6.68 -16.66 1.58
C ASN A 16 7.28 -15.80 2.71
N MET A 17 7.13 -14.48 2.63
CA MET A 17 7.49 -13.57 3.71
C MET A 17 6.39 -13.54 4.78
N HIS A 18 6.78 -13.41 6.07
CA HIS A 18 5.84 -13.10 7.14
C HIS A 18 5.46 -11.61 7.09
N VAL A 19 4.17 -11.33 6.91
CA VAL A 19 3.61 -9.99 6.77
C VAL A 19 2.60 -9.73 7.87
N VAL A 20 2.77 -8.66 8.63
CA VAL A 20 1.80 -8.25 9.64
C VAL A 20 1.09 -6.97 9.18
N ILE A 21 -0.24 -7.03 9.13
CA ILE A 21 -1.12 -5.92 8.76
C ILE A 21 -1.89 -5.50 10.00
N VAL A 22 -1.84 -4.23 10.37
CA VAL A 22 -2.62 -3.69 11.49
C VAL A 22 -3.71 -2.76 10.96
N GLY A 23 -4.95 -3.18 11.18
CA GLY A 23 -6.17 -2.58 10.64
C GLY A 23 -6.83 -3.49 9.60
N ALA A 24 -8.01 -4.05 9.92
CA ALA A 24 -8.80 -4.94 9.06
C ALA A 24 -9.88 -4.21 8.25
N GLY A 25 -9.85 -2.88 8.22
CA GLY A 25 -10.75 -2.07 7.41
C GLY A 25 -10.56 -2.33 5.90
N SER A 26 -11.25 -1.57 5.05
CA SER A 26 -11.25 -1.78 3.60
C SER A 26 -9.86 -1.86 2.96
N VAL A 27 -8.91 -1.05 3.43
CA VAL A 27 -7.53 -1.03 2.91
C VAL A 27 -6.77 -2.27 3.35
N GLY A 28 -6.75 -2.57 4.67
CA GLY A 28 -6.04 -3.73 5.20
C GLY A 28 -6.57 -5.05 4.65
N ARG A 29 -7.89 -5.19 4.55
CA ARG A 29 -8.53 -6.34 3.91
C ARG A 29 -8.08 -6.50 2.46
N SER A 30 -8.10 -5.42 1.68
CA SER A 30 -7.67 -5.46 0.28
C SER A 30 -6.20 -5.87 0.14
N ILE A 31 -5.33 -5.39 1.03
CA ILE A 31 -3.93 -5.78 1.07
C ILE A 31 -3.80 -7.27 1.43
N ALA A 32 -4.49 -7.72 2.48
CA ALA A 32 -4.48 -9.12 2.91
C ALA A 32 -4.92 -10.07 1.78
N THR A 33 -6.03 -9.75 1.10
CA THR A 33 -6.53 -10.53 -0.05
C THR A 33 -5.50 -10.66 -1.19
N ASN A 34 -4.68 -9.62 -1.43
CA ASN A 34 -3.67 -9.67 -2.49
C ASN A 34 -2.39 -10.41 -2.08
N LEU A 35 -2.17 -10.63 -0.78
CA LEU A 35 -0.94 -11.24 -0.26
C LEU A 35 -1.13 -12.68 0.22
N GLU A 36 -2.36 -13.11 0.53
CA GLU A 36 -2.67 -14.39 1.18
C GLU A 36 -2.19 -15.65 0.43
N ASP A 37 -2.11 -15.58 -0.91
CA ASP A 37 -1.68 -16.70 -1.74
C ASP A 37 -0.15 -16.86 -1.81
N SER A 38 0.60 -15.80 -1.47
CA SER A 38 2.06 -15.74 -1.70
C SER A 38 2.87 -15.50 -0.42
N HIS A 39 2.23 -15.09 0.67
CA HIS A 39 2.86 -14.73 1.91
C HIS A 39 2.13 -15.31 3.12
N ASP A 40 2.84 -15.42 4.25
CA ASP A 40 2.27 -15.73 5.56
C ASP A 40 1.73 -14.43 6.18
N VAL A 41 0.41 -14.25 6.16
CA VAL A 41 -0.23 -12.99 6.52
C VAL A 41 -0.92 -13.09 7.87
N VAL A 42 -0.55 -12.20 8.78
CA VAL A 42 -1.26 -11.96 10.05
C VAL A 42 -1.93 -10.59 9.99
N VAL A 43 -3.21 -10.53 10.37
CA VAL A 43 -3.97 -9.27 10.45
C VAL A 43 -4.36 -9.01 11.91
N ILE A 44 -4.15 -7.80 12.41
CA ILE A 44 -4.55 -7.37 13.76
C ILE A 44 -5.66 -6.33 13.62
N ASP A 45 -6.76 -6.50 14.35
CA ASP A 45 -7.80 -5.47 14.50
C ASP A 45 -8.44 -5.55 15.88
N GLN A 46 -9.00 -4.43 16.37
CA GLN A 46 -9.74 -4.37 17.63
C GLN A 46 -11.19 -4.83 17.49
N ASP A 47 -11.73 -4.88 16.27
CA ASP A 47 -13.10 -5.28 15.99
C ASP A 47 -13.19 -6.82 15.81
N PRO A 48 -13.81 -7.54 16.78
CA PRO A 48 -13.91 -8.99 16.71
C PRO A 48 -14.71 -9.49 15.52
N ASP A 49 -15.68 -8.71 15.04
CA ASP A 49 -16.52 -9.12 13.89
C ASP A 49 -15.68 -9.11 12.60
N LEU A 50 -14.79 -8.12 12.43
CA LEU A 50 -13.85 -8.09 11.30
C LEU A 50 -12.82 -9.21 11.37
N VAL A 51 -12.31 -9.50 12.57
CA VAL A 51 -11.36 -10.60 12.80
C VAL A 51 -11.99 -11.95 12.47
N GLU A 52 -13.21 -12.21 12.94
CA GLU A 52 -13.94 -13.45 12.63
C GLU A 52 -14.21 -13.58 11.12
N GLU A 53 -14.63 -12.49 10.48
CA GLU A 53 -14.89 -12.47 9.04
C GLU A 53 -13.62 -12.79 8.23
N LEU A 54 -12.47 -12.20 8.57
CA LEU A 54 -11.20 -12.46 7.88
C LEU A 54 -10.75 -13.91 8.04
N ASN A 55 -10.78 -14.44 9.26
CA ASN A 55 -10.44 -15.84 9.53
C ASN A 55 -11.32 -16.84 8.78
N TYR A 56 -12.57 -16.45 8.45
CA TYR A 56 -13.51 -17.29 7.71
C TYR A 56 -13.35 -17.17 6.18
N THR A 57 -12.98 -15.98 5.69
CA THR A 57 -13.04 -15.66 4.25
C THR A 57 -11.70 -15.67 3.54
N LEU A 58 -10.58 -15.52 4.26
CA LEU A 58 -9.24 -15.41 3.71
C LEU A 58 -8.31 -16.47 4.32
N ASN A 59 -7.24 -16.79 3.60
CA ASN A 59 -6.16 -17.66 4.09
C ASN A 59 -5.13 -16.85 4.90
N VAL A 60 -5.58 -16.21 5.98
CA VAL A 60 -4.76 -15.39 6.88
C VAL A 60 -5.00 -15.78 8.33
N LEU A 61 -4.12 -15.39 9.24
CA LEU A 61 -4.38 -15.43 10.68
C LEU A 61 -4.83 -14.03 11.13
N ALA A 62 -6.09 -13.85 11.50
CA ALA A 62 -6.55 -12.61 12.08
C ALA A 62 -6.62 -12.72 13.62
N LEU A 63 -6.08 -11.71 14.31
CA LEU A 63 -5.97 -11.62 15.76
C LEU A 63 -6.73 -10.38 16.25
N GLU A 64 -7.59 -10.57 17.26
CA GLU A 64 -8.22 -9.46 17.97
C GLU A 64 -7.21 -8.80 18.91
N GLY A 65 -7.03 -7.48 18.80
CA GLY A 65 -6.16 -6.75 19.72
C GLY A 65 -5.85 -5.33 19.28
N ASP A 66 -5.22 -4.60 20.21
CA ASP A 66 -4.71 -3.26 19.97
C ASP A 66 -3.31 -3.34 19.37
N GLY A 67 -3.15 -2.88 18.13
CA GLY A 67 -1.86 -2.86 17.44
C GLY A 67 -0.83 -1.90 18.05
N THR A 68 -1.22 -1.03 18.98
CA THR A 68 -0.28 -0.21 19.76
C THR A 68 0.30 -0.95 20.96
N ASP A 69 -0.31 -2.08 21.35
CA ASP A 69 0.20 -2.91 22.44
C ASP A 69 1.29 -3.87 21.94
N ILE A 70 2.44 -3.78 22.59
CA ILE A 70 3.60 -4.66 22.33
C ILE A 70 3.28 -6.15 22.53
N ALA A 71 2.37 -6.49 23.44
CA ALA A 71 1.98 -7.89 23.64
C ALA A 71 1.19 -8.42 22.44
N THR A 72 0.31 -7.61 21.87
CA THR A 72 -0.42 -7.92 20.62
C THR A 72 0.54 -8.08 19.44
N LEU A 73 1.48 -7.15 19.26
CA LEU A 73 2.48 -7.24 18.19
C LEU A 73 3.38 -8.49 18.32
N ARG A 74 3.71 -8.88 19.55
CA ARG A 74 4.45 -10.14 19.80
C ARG A 74 3.60 -11.37 19.51
N ALA A 75 2.30 -11.35 19.82
CA ALA A 75 1.39 -12.45 19.50
C ALA A 75 1.21 -12.64 17.98
N ALA A 76 1.44 -11.59 17.20
CA ALA A 76 1.47 -11.61 15.74
C ALA A 76 2.85 -11.90 15.15
N ASP A 77 3.81 -12.33 15.96
CA ASP A 77 5.19 -12.65 15.58
C ASP A 77 5.90 -11.52 14.79
N VAL A 78 5.63 -10.25 15.15
CA VAL A 78 6.28 -9.08 14.51
C VAL A 78 7.80 -9.18 14.57
N GLY A 79 8.37 -9.88 15.56
CA GLY A 79 9.82 -10.11 15.69
C GLY A 79 10.44 -10.79 14.46
N ASP A 80 9.69 -11.64 13.78
CA ASP A 80 10.12 -12.41 12.61
C ASP A 80 9.54 -11.85 11.29
N ALA A 81 8.78 -10.76 11.36
CA ALA A 81 8.15 -10.14 10.19
C ALA A 81 9.19 -9.52 9.24
N GLY A 82 9.02 -9.74 7.95
CA GLY A 82 9.73 -9.00 6.91
C GLY A 82 9.06 -7.67 6.55
N LEU A 83 7.72 -7.59 6.76
CA LEU A 83 6.92 -6.41 6.44
C LEU A 83 5.85 -6.18 7.51
N VAL A 84 5.73 -4.93 7.97
CA VAL A 84 4.64 -4.48 8.84
C VAL A 84 3.91 -3.31 8.19
N ILE A 85 2.58 -3.42 8.07
CA ILE A 85 1.73 -2.40 7.44
C ILE A 85 0.75 -1.88 8.47
N ALA A 86 0.90 -0.62 8.87
CA ALA A 86 -0.05 0.08 9.74
C ALA A 86 -1.06 0.86 8.89
N CYS A 87 -2.31 0.41 8.86
CA CYS A 87 -3.35 0.96 7.99
C CYS A 87 -4.71 1.12 8.67
N THR A 88 -4.73 1.39 9.98
CA THR A 88 -5.93 1.77 10.72
C THR A 88 -6.49 3.11 10.23
N ASP A 89 -7.66 3.50 10.72
CA ASP A 89 -8.28 4.79 10.37
C ASP A 89 -7.68 6.01 11.11
N ASP A 90 -6.73 5.80 12.01
CA ASP A 90 -6.07 6.84 12.79
C ASP A 90 -4.60 6.98 12.41
N ASP A 91 -4.24 8.15 11.88
CA ASP A 91 -2.89 8.43 11.39
C ASP A 91 -1.82 8.33 12.49
N GLU A 92 -2.13 8.86 13.70
CA GLU A 92 -1.22 8.83 14.84
C GLU A 92 -1.01 7.41 15.35
N VAL A 93 -2.07 6.62 15.40
CA VAL A 93 -2.02 5.21 15.78
C VAL A 93 -1.12 4.45 14.81
N ASN A 94 -1.22 4.70 13.49
CA ASN A 94 -0.36 4.06 12.50
C ASN A 94 1.13 4.40 12.69
N LEU A 95 1.45 5.62 13.12
CA LEU A 95 2.83 6.00 13.45
C LEU A 95 3.32 5.30 14.73
N VAL A 96 2.47 5.18 15.75
CA VAL A 96 2.81 4.47 16.98
C VAL A 96 3.07 2.99 16.70
N ILE A 97 2.22 2.34 15.92
CA ILE A 97 2.37 0.94 15.49
C ILE A 97 3.71 0.74 14.78
N SER A 98 4.03 1.59 13.81
CA SER A 98 5.29 1.51 13.06
C SER A 98 6.52 1.66 13.97
N GLY A 99 6.49 2.63 14.88
CA GLY A 99 7.54 2.82 15.88
C GLY A 99 7.69 1.64 16.82
N ALA A 100 6.57 1.06 17.29
CA ALA A 100 6.57 -0.13 18.14
C ALA A 100 7.12 -1.35 17.39
N ALA A 101 6.74 -1.56 16.13
CA ALA A 101 7.24 -2.64 15.30
C ALA A 101 8.77 -2.55 15.14
N LYS A 102 9.33 -1.37 14.90
CA LYS A 102 10.80 -1.15 14.82
C LYS A 102 11.55 -1.45 16.12
N THR A 103 10.89 -1.47 17.26
CA THR A 103 11.53 -1.91 18.52
C THR A 103 11.59 -3.43 18.66
N LEU A 104 10.79 -4.16 17.88
CA LEU A 104 10.67 -5.62 17.93
C LEU A 104 11.44 -6.31 16.80
N SER A 105 11.58 -5.67 15.64
CA SER A 105 12.20 -6.25 14.44
C SER A 105 12.83 -5.20 13.54
N ASP A 106 13.62 -5.68 12.56
CA ASP A 106 14.13 -4.89 11.44
C ASP A 106 13.15 -4.90 10.23
N ALA A 107 11.89 -5.31 10.44
CA ALA A 107 10.88 -5.36 9.38
C ALA A 107 10.78 -4.02 8.62
N PHE A 108 10.54 -4.09 7.32
CA PHE A 108 10.17 -2.91 6.56
C PHE A 108 8.78 -2.43 7.00
N THR A 109 8.66 -1.17 7.36
CA THR A 109 7.41 -0.63 7.91
C THR A 109 6.76 0.34 6.95
N ILE A 110 5.46 0.11 6.70
CA ILE A 110 4.63 0.99 5.88
C ILE A 110 3.55 1.60 6.77
N ALA A 111 3.43 2.93 6.79
CA ALA A 111 2.34 3.63 7.46
C ALA A 111 1.40 4.31 6.45
N ARG A 112 0.10 4.01 6.57
CA ARG A 112 -0.94 4.77 5.88
C ARG A 112 -1.26 6.03 6.68
N VAL A 113 -1.33 7.17 5.99
CA VAL A 113 -1.86 8.42 6.55
C VAL A 113 -2.86 9.04 5.58
N ARG A 114 -3.77 9.86 6.10
CA ARG A 114 -4.69 10.69 5.31
C ARG A 114 -4.20 12.12 5.22
N ARG A 115 -3.58 12.61 6.29
CA ARG A 115 -3.11 13.99 6.37
C ARG A 115 -1.79 14.18 5.62
N ARG A 116 -1.84 15.01 4.60
CA ARG A 116 -0.66 15.38 3.80
C ARG A 116 0.46 16.01 4.65
N THR A 117 0.11 16.75 5.70
CA THR A 117 1.08 17.38 6.61
C THR A 117 1.97 16.36 7.33
N LEU A 118 1.46 15.16 7.62
CA LEU A 118 2.27 14.08 8.20
C LEU A 118 3.26 13.51 7.18
N LEU A 119 2.84 13.33 5.93
CA LEU A 119 3.74 12.92 4.85
C LEU A 119 4.87 13.95 4.67
N GLU A 120 4.55 15.25 4.60
CA GLU A 120 5.53 16.33 4.47
C GLU A 120 6.50 16.38 5.67
N THR A 121 6.00 16.11 6.88
CA THR A 121 6.82 16.03 8.10
C THR A 121 7.77 14.84 8.04
N TRP A 122 7.28 13.67 7.62
CA TRP A 122 8.10 12.47 7.47
C TRP A 122 9.17 12.63 6.38
N GLU A 123 8.82 13.22 5.22
CA GLU A 123 9.76 13.52 4.14
C GLU A 123 10.88 14.49 4.59
N GLY A 124 10.57 15.41 5.51
CA GLY A 124 11.51 16.38 6.06
C GLY A 124 12.34 15.86 7.23
N ALA A 125 11.97 14.75 7.84
CA ALA A 125 12.57 14.19 9.04
C ALA A 125 13.08 12.76 8.77
N GLU A 126 14.29 12.64 8.21
CA GLU A 126 14.90 11.35 7.83
C GLU A 126 14.74 10.30 8.95
N GLY A 127 14.02 9.19 8.66
CA GLY A 127 13.83 8.06 9.57
C GLY A 127 12.92 8.33 10.77
N ALA A 128 12.12 9.40 10.76
CA ALA A 128 11.17 9.69 11.83
C ALA A 128 10.08 8.62 11.93
N PHE A 129 9.58 8.43 13.15
CA PHE A 129 8.43 7.58 13.47
C PHE A 129 8.64 6.06 13.26
N GLY A 130 9.85 5.61 12.91
CA GLY A 130 10.08 4.20 12.57
C GLY A 130 9.33 3.76 11.31
N VAL A 131 9.12 4.66 10.35
CA VAL A 131 8.42 4.41 9.10
C VAL A 131 9.41 4.42 7.95
N ASP A 132 9.53 3.30 7.22
CA ASP A 132 10.38 3.21 6.03
C ASP A 132 9.67 3.73 4.78
N PHE A 133 8.34 3.59 4.72
CA PHE A 133 7.53 4.11 3.63
C PHE A 133 6.19 4.65 4.12
N MET A 134 5.87 5.89 3.77
CA MET A 134 4.60 6.51 4.14
C MET A 134 3.70 6.71 2.92
N VAL A 135 2.44 6.27 3.04
CA VAL A 135 1.43 6.37 1.99
C VAL A 135 0.33 7.34 2.42
N CYS A 136 0.17 8.45 1.69
CA CYS A 136 -0.97 9.36 1.88
C CYS A 136 -2.10 9.00 0.91
N THR A 137 -3.11 8.28 1.41
CA THR A 137 -4.20 7.75 0.57
C THR A 137 -5.04 8.85 -0.07
N ASP A 138 -5.31 9.94 0.63
CA ASP A 138 -6.11 11.06 0.09
C ASP A 138 -5.36 11.77 -1.03
N LEU A 139 -4.04 11.91 -0.92
CA LEU A 139 -3.21 12.48 -1.97
C LEU A 139 -3.17 11.57 -3.21
N LEU A 140 -3.03 10.26 -3.02
CA LEU A 140 -3.05 9.29 -4.12
C LEU A 140 -4.40 9.28 -4.83
N ALA A 141 -5.51 9.30 -4.07
CA ALA A 141 -6.85 9.38 -4.64
C ALA A 141 -7.06 10.68 -5.44
N ALA A 142 -6.65 11.83 -4.89
CA ALA A 142 -6.72 13.11 -5.60
C ALA A 142 -5.89 13.11 -6.88
N GLN A 143 -4.68 12.53 -6.86
CA GLN A 143 -3.83 12.38 -8.04
C GLN A 143 -4.45 11.47 -9.10
N ALA A 144 -5.08 10.36 -8.70
CA ALA A 144 -5.77 9.46 -9.60
C ALA A 144 -6.96 10.17 -10.29
N VAL A 145 -7.79 10.87 -9.53
CA VAL A 145 -8.90 11.67 -10.08
C VAL A 145 -8.38 12.75 -11.04
N PHE A 146 -7.32 13.47 -10.65
CA PHE A 146 -6.73 14.51 -11.49
C PHE A 146 -6.19 13.94 -12.81
N ARG A 147 -5.54 12.78 -12.78
CA ARG A 147 -5.03 12.10 -13.99
C ARG A 147 -6.14 11.80 -14.99
N ILE A 148 -7.25 11.23 -14.51
CA ILE A 148 -8.40 10.85 -15.34
C ILE A 148 -9.16 12.09 -15.84
N SER A 149 -9.28 13.15 -15.04
CA SER A 149 -10.07 14.33 -15.39
C SER A 149 -9.53 15.09 -16.61
N GLY A 150 -8.25 14.96 -16.91
CA GLY A 150 -7.62 15.59 -18.09
C GLY A 150 -7.82 14.85 -19.42
N LEU A 151 -8.25 13.58 -19.38
CA LEU A 151 -8.45 12.70 -20.54
C LEU A 151 -9.67 11.79 -20.31
N PRO A 152 -10.91 12.32 -20.41
CA PRO A 152 -12.13 11.59 -20.02
C PRO A 152 -12.38 10.29 -20.80
N ALA A 153 -11.74 10.11 -21.96
CA ALA A 153 -11.88 8.91 -22.79
C ALA A 153 -10.77 7.87 -22.53
N ALA A 154 -9.77 8.20 -21.70
CA ALA A 154 -8.70 7.26 -21.38
C ALA A 154 -9.19 6.27 -20.31
N GLN A 155 -8.81 4.98 -20.47
CA GLN A 155 -9.04 3.95 -19.47
C GLN A 155 -8.01 4.03 -18.34
N ASP A 156 -6.77 4.35 -18.67
CA ASP A 156 -5.70 4.58 -17.71
C ASP A 156 -4.77 5.71 -18.16
N VAL A 157 -4.13 6.39 -17.20
CA VAL A 157 -3.19 7.48 -17.46
C VAL A 157 -2.04 7.45 -16.47
N ASP A 158 -0.84 7.17 -16.96
CA ASP A 158 0.38 7.24 -16.18
C ASP A 158 1.17 8.52 -16.45
N MET A 159 1.78 9.06 -15.39
CA MET A 159 2.65 10.23 -15.48
C MET A 159 4.10 9.86 -15.12
N PHE A 160 5.03 10.25 -15.96
CA PHE A 160 6.47 10.06 -15.77
C PHE A 160 7.21 11.40 -15.70
N ALA A 161 8.43 11.39 -15.17
CA ALA A 161 9.32 12.56 -15.07
C ALA A 161 8.65 13.77 -14.42
N GLY A 162 7.95 13.58 -13.28
CA GLY A 162 7.28 14.67 -12.58
C GLY A 162 6.09 15.29 -13.34
N GLY A 163 5.44 14.53 -14.23
CA GLY A 163 4.29 14.98 -15.02
C GLY A 163 4.65 15.56 -16.39
N LEU A 164 5.92 15.54 -16.78
CA LEU A 164 6.38 16.02 -18.09
C LEU A 164 6.01 15.06 -19.23
N ILE A 165 5.85 13.77 -18.93
CA ILE A 165 5.46 12.73 -19.89
C ILE A 165 4.18 12.08 -19.38
N ARG A 166 3.19 11.94 -20.25
CA ARG A 166 1.96 11.17 -20.02
C ARG A 166 1.88 9.99 -20.97
N MET A 167 1.51 8.85 -20.42
CA MET A 167 1.08 7.68 -21.18
C MET A 167 -0.41 7.48 -20.90
N ALA A 168 -1.23 7.35 -21.93
CA ALA A 168 -2.66 7.13 -21.78
C ALA A 168 -3.10 5.90 -22.57
N GLU A 169 -3.93 5.07 -21.95
CA GLU A 169 -4.54 3.92 -22.58
C GLU A 169 -5.96 4.25 -23.03
N PHE A 170 -6.27 3.94 -24.28
CA PHE A 170 -7.60 4.13 -24.86
C PHE A 170 -8.11 2.82 -25.45
N GLU A 171 -9.37 2.52 -25.18
CA GLU A 171 -10.07 1.46 -25.90
C GLU A 171 -10.49 1.95 -27.28
N ILE A 172 -10.08 1.22 -28.31
CA ILE A 172 -10.45 1.52 -29.71
C ILE A 172 -11.71 0.73 -30.03
N GLY A 173 -12.86 1.41 -30.07
CA GLY A 173 -14.12 0.83 -30.49
C GLY A 173 -14.09 0.35 -31.95
N SER A 174 -14.95 -0.60 -32.29
CA SER A 174 -15.05 -1.18 -33.65
C SER A 174 -15.43 -0.18 -34.73
N ASP A 175 -16.01 0.97 -34.36
CA ASP A 175 -16.42 2.09 -35.20
C ASP A 175 -15.32 3.18 -35.33
N SER A 176 -14.19 3.00 -34.67
CA SER A 176 -13.08 3.94 -34.75
C SER A 176 -12.41 3.92 -36.14
N PRO A 177 -12.03 5.10 -36.66
CA PRO A 177 -11.32 5.18 -37.96
C PRO A 177 -10.01 4.41 -37.99
N ILE A 178 -9.38 4.15 -36.85
CA ILE A 178 -8.12 3.43 -36.73
C ILE A 178 -8.32 1.94 -36.33
N ALA A 179 -9.56 1.50 -36.15
CA ALA A 179 -9.83 0.10 -35.85
C ALA A 179 -9.37 -0.82 -37.00
N ASN A 180 -8.69 -1.90 -36.67
CA ASN A 180 -8.11 -2.87 -37.61
C ASN A 180 -7.01 -2.32 -38.53
N LEU A 181 -6.48 -1.12 -38.30
CA LEU A 181 -5.29 -0.65 -38.98
C LEU A 181 -4.02 -1.17 -38.27
N THR A 182 -2.94 -1.28 -39.02
CA THR A 182 -1.61 -1.44 -38.41
C THR A 182 -1.18 -0.10 -37.75
N VAL A 183 -0.27 -0.15 -36.76
CA VAL A 183 0.25 1.09 -36.14
C VAL A 183 0.85 2.04 -37.22
N GLN A 184 1.47 1.49 -38.24
CA GLN A 184 2.06 2.28 -39.32
C GLN A 184 1.01 2.97 -40.20
N ASP A 185 -0.16 2.34 -40.41
CA ASP A 185 -1.26 2.91 -41.19
C ASP A 185 -2.10 3.91 -40.38
N ALA A 186 -2.12 3.76 -39.05
CA ALA A 186 -2.82 4.67 -38.16
C ALA A 186 -2.06 5.98 -37.87
N ASP A 187 -0.77 6.06 -38.21
CA ASP A 187 0.10 7.23 -38.01
C ASP A 187 0.05 8.22 -39.21
N GLN A 188 -0.83 8.03 -40.18
CA GLN A 188 -1.04 8.92 -41.33
C GLN A 188 -2.28 9.82 -41.12
#